data_2c380ebe944d382578ca84d5e3c80194
#
_entry.id   2c380ebe944d382578ca84d5e3c80194
#
_cell.length_a   1.000
_cell.length_b   1.000
_cell.length_c   1.000
_cell.angle_alpha   90.00
_cell.angle_beta   90.00
_cell.angle_gamma   90.00
#
_symmetry.space_group_name_H-M   'P 1'
#
loop_
_entity.id
_entity.type
_entity.pdbx_description
1 polymer ?
#
loop_
_entity_poly.entity_id
_entity_poly.type
_entity_poly.pdbx_seq_one_letter_code
_entity_poly.pdbx_strand_id
1 'polypeptide(L)'
;MSDFRFIFFGTPEIAAASLDALKARGMLPVLIVTAPDKPRGRGLVMTPSLVRLWGDAHGIPVLTPTKLSDESFVGEIAKIKADVFVVVAYGKILPEKLLSLAPRGTLNMHPSLLPKHRGPSPIESQVLIEESVEHVGVSVMLLDQEMDHGPILKQKKAVLSEWPVPASVLYDALGRTGAELLAETLPLWVSGDISPAAQDHSTATYCAKIKKEDGLLNLLDDATTNYRKFLAYDMWPRTYFMHEVGGKPSRVIITEAALEDGVFVIKKVIPEGRREMLYEQFLKNA
;
A
#
# COMPACT_ATOMS: atom_id res chain seq x y z
N MET A 1 25.68 15.36 0.11
CA MET A 1 24.29 15.84 0.35
C MET A 1 23.69 16.07 -1.01
N SER A 2 22.43 15.70 -1.21
CA SER A 2 21.71 15.96 -2.48
C SER A 2 21.67 17.46 -2.76
N ASP A 3 21.94 17.86 -4.02
CA ASP A 3 21.88 19.27 -4.44
C ASP A 3 20.44 19.81 -4.53
N PHE A 4 19.43 19.06 -4.07
CA PHE A 4 18.01 19.40 -4.10
C PHE A 4 17.34 19.15 -2.76
N ARG A 5 16.23 19.85 -2.54
CA ARG A 5 15.42 19.79 -1.31
C ARG A 5 14.10 19.08 -1.60
N PHE A 6 13.73 18.12 -0.78
CA PHE A 6 12.43 17.46 -0.94
C PHE A 6 11.68 17.31 0.38
N ILE A 7 10.34 17.34 0.28
CA ILE A 7 9.43 17.00 1.39
C ILE A 7 8.89 15.60 1.13
N PHE A 8 8.89 14.78 2.18
CA PHE A 8 8.39 13.40 2.11
C PHE A 8 7.03 13.28 2.79
N PHE A 9 6.05 12.71 2.09
CA PHE A 9 4.72 12.39 2.59
C PHE A 9 4.55 10.88 2.66
N GLY A 10 4.32 10.32 3.85
CA GLY A 10 4.15 8.88 4.00
C GLY A 10 3.69 8.51 5.41
N THR A 11 3.19 7.28 5.59
CA THR A 11 2.68 6.86 6.91
C THR A 11 3.05 5.42 7.28
N PRO A 12 2.79 4.36 6.47
CA PRO A 12 3.02 2.98 6.84
C PRO A 12 4.49 2.55 6.70
N GLU A 13 4.74 1.29 6.96
CA GLU A 13 6.06 0.66 6.94
C GLU A 13 6.77 0.82 5.58
N ILE A 14 6.06 0.64 4.48
CA ILE A 14 6.60 0.84 3.12
C ILE A 14 7.16 2.26 2.91
N ALA A 15 6.57 3.26 3.54
CA ALA A 15 7.07 4.64 3.50
C ALA A 15 8.35 4.81 4.33
N ALA A 16 8.45 4.16 5.50
CA ALA A 16 9.67 4.16 6.31
C ALA A 16 10.82 3.46 5.58
N ALA A 17 10.55 2.30 4.95
CA ALA A 17 11.53 1.60 4.12
C ALA A 17 12.03 2.44 2.93
N SER A 18 11.14 3.25 2.34
CA SER A 18 11.52 4.20 1.28
C SER A 18 12.45 5.30 1.79
N LEU A 19 12.25 5.79 3.00
CA LEU A 19 13.16 6.76 3.64
C LEU A 19 14.54 6.14 3.90
N ASP A 20 14.61 4.87 4.31
CA ASP A 20 15.88 4.16 4.48
C ASP A 20 16.63 4.01 3.15
N ALA A 21 15.94 3.67 2.07
CA ALA A 21 16.54 3.56 0.74
C ALA A 21 17.07 4.90 0.20
N LEU A 22 16.31 5.99 0.42
CA LEU A 22 16.75 7.35 0.09
C LEU A 22 17.98 7.76 0.90
N LYS A 23 17.96 7.51 2.22
CA LYS A 23 19.09 7.78 3.12
C LYS A 23 20.33 7.02 2.73
N ALA A 24 20.21 5.73 2.36
CA ALA A 24 21.35 4.92 1.91
C ALA A 24 22.07 5.50 0.68
N ARG A 25 21.36 6.34 -0.09
CA ARG A 25 21.94 7.09 -1.24
C ARG A 25 22.29 8.55 -0.88
N GLY A 26 22.35 8.90 0.40
CA GLY A 26 22.70 10.24 0.88
C GLY A 26 21.59 11.29 0.72
N MET A 27 20.35 10.88 0.45
CA MET A 27 19.20 11.78 0.28
C MET A 27 18.35 11.78 1.55
N LEU A 28 18.27 12.94 2.23
CA LEU A 28 17.43 13.15 3.40
C LEU A 28 16.37 14.21 3.09
N PRO A 29 15.10 13.98 3.47
CA PRO A 29 14.07 15.01 3.33
C PRO A 29 14.36 16.20 4.25
N VAL A 30 13.99 17.40 3.82
CA VAL A 30 14.07 18.59 4.69
C VAL A 30 12.89 18.68 5.65
N LEU A 31 11.82 17.97 5.37
CA LEU A 31 10.61 17.86 6.17
C LEU A 31 9.90 16.54 5.86
N ILE A 32 9.33 15.93 6.87
CA ILE A 32 8.42 14.78 6.75
C ILE A 32 7.00 15.21 7.10
N VAL A 33 6.03 14.75 6.33
CA VAL A 33 4.60 14.88 6.61
C VAL A 33 3.99 13.49 6.74
N THR A 34 3.39 13.20 7.90
CA THR A 34 2.78 11.89 8.17
C THR A 34 1.41 12.04 8.83
N ALA A 35 0.66 10.96 8.94
CA ALA A 35 -0.62 10.98 9.64
C ALA A 35 -0.44 11.28 11.14
N PRO A 36 -1.41 11.95 11.79
CA PRO A 36 -1.44 12.06 13.24
C PRO A 36 -1.39 10.71 13.95
N ASP A 37 -0.89 10.72 15.18
CA ASP A 37 -0.88 9.53 16.04
C ASP A 37 -2.30 8.96 16.15
N LYS A 38 -2.38 7.64 16.21
CA LYS A 38 -3.66 6.92 16.30
C LYS A 38 -3.64 5.96 17.47
N PRO A 39 -4.79 5.76 18.15
CA PRO A 39 -4.88 4.73 19.16
C PRO A 39 -4.68 3.34 18.54
N ARG A 40 -3.79 2.52 19.12
CA ARG A 40 -3.49 1.15 18.69
C ARG A 40 -3.59 0.16 19.85
N GLY A 41 -3.85 -1.11 19.51
CA GLY A 41 -3.94 -2.21 20.46
C GLY A 41 -5.18 -2.16 21.35
N ARG A 42 -5.32 -3.16 22.23
CA ARG A 42 -6.49 -3.28 23.14
C ARG A 42 -6.60 -2.14 24.15
N GLY A 43 -5.47 -1.49 24.48
CA GLY A 43 -5.41 -0.35 25.41
C GLY A 43 -5.59 1.01 24.75
N LEU A 44 -5.87 1.10 23.43
CA LEU A 44 -6.02 2.35 22.68
C LEU A 44 -4.89 3.37 22.93
N VAL A 45 -3.65 2.89 23.07
CA VAL A 45 -2.47 3.73 23.31
C VAL A 45 -2.19 4.55 22.05
N MET A 46 -2.06 5.86 22.20
CA MET A 46 -1.68 6.77 21.12
C MET A 46 -0.29 6.37 20.59
N THR A 47 -0.24 5.92 19.37
CA THR A 47 0.96 5.37 18.76
C THR A 47 1.36 6.19 17.54
N PRO A 48 2.60 6.70 17.48
CA PRO A 48 3.13 7.41 16.32
C PRO A 48 3.26 6.48 15.12
N SER A 49 3.25 7.06 13.91
CA SER A 49 3.57 6.32 12.69
C SER A 49 5.06 5.93 12.67
N LEU A 50 5.40 4.85 11.95
CA LEU A 50 6.80 4.47 11.74
C LEU A 50 7.62 5.58 11.07
N VAL A 51 6.99 6.32 10.16
CA VAL A 51 7.60 7.48 9.50
C VAL A 51 7.89 8.61 10.48
N ARG A 52 7.02 8.86 11.47
CA ARG A 52 7.29 9.83 12.53
C ARG A 52 8.48 9.40 13.38
N LEU A 53 8.49 8.15 13.84
CA LEU A 53 9.61 7.60 14.61
C LEU A 53 10.92 7.67 13.83
N TRP A 54 10.87 7.43 12.52
CA TRP A 54 12.03 7.56 11.65
C TRP A 54 12.54 8.99 11.58
N GLY A 55 11.65 9.98 11.40
CA GLY A 55 12.00 11.40 11.39
C GLY A 55 12.65 11.86 12.69
N ASP A 56 12.03 11.51 13.83
CA ASP A 56 12.54 11.83 15.17
C ASP A 56 13.94 11.22 15.38
N ALA A 57 14.16 9.97 14.97
CA ALA A 57 15.46 9.28 15.10
C ALA A 57 16.58 9.90 14.23
N HIS A 58 16.23 10.60 13.15
CA HIS A 58 17.18 11.23 12.24
C HIS A 58 17.24 12.75 12.34
N GLY A 59 16.56 13.34 13.32
CA GLY A 59 16.54 14.79 13.52
C GLY A 59 15.87 15.57 12.38
N ILE A 60 14.97 14.95 11.64
CA ILE A 60 14.21 15.56 10.55
C ILE A 60 12.90 16.11 11.12
N PRO A 61 12.55 17.39 10.88
CA PRO A 61 11.26 17.94 11.29
C PRO A 61 10.08 17.11 10.76
N VAL A 62 9.06 16.88 11.61
CA VAL A 62 7.88 16.09 11.25
C VAL A 62 6.61 16.88 11.52
N LEU A 63 5.74 16.99 10.52
CA LEU A 63 4.39 17.56 10.64
C LEU A 63 3.33 16.47 10.53
N THR A 64 2.27 16.60 11.32
CA THR A 64 1.16 15.65 11.36
C THR A 64 -0.20 16.34 11.17
N PRO A 65 -0.44 16.97 10.00
CA PRO A 65 -1.64 17.77 9.77
C PRO A 65 -2.90 16.91 9.78
N THR A 66 -3.96 17.42 10.40
CA THR A 66 -5.31 16.81 10.30
C THR A 66 -5.92 17.08 8.94
N LYS A 67 -5.76 18.29 8.40
CA LYS A 67 -6.23 18.71 7.08
C LYS A 67 -5.10 19.31 6.26
N LEU A 68 -4.92 18.82 5.03
CA LEU A 68 -3.90 19.32 4.10
C LEU A 68 -4.28 20.64 3.43
N SER A 69 -5.56 21.01 3.45
CA SER A 69 -6.07 22.25 2.88
C SER A 69 -6.00 23.45 3.83
N ASP A 70 -5.56 23.27 5.07
CA ASP A 70 -5.44 24.36 6.02
C ASP A 70 -4.40 25.37 5.53
N GLU A 71 -4.77 26.66 5.48
CA GLU A 71 -3.91 27.71 4.95
C GLU A 71 -2.62 27.90 5.75
N SER A 72 -2.69 27.71 7.08
CA SER A 72 -1.51 27.73 7.93
C SER A 72 -0.52 26.62 7.56
N PHE A 73 -1.01 25.40 7.32
CA PHE A 73 -0.18 24.26 6.89
C PHE A 73 0.42 24.50 5.51
N VAL A 74 -0.40 24.91 4.53
CA VAL A 74 0.09 25.23 3.17
C VAL A 74 1.13 26.34 3.20
N GLY A 75 0.91 27.38 4.02
CA GLY A 75 1.86 28.48 4.21
C GLY A 75 3.17 28.04 4.89
N GLU A 76 3.12 27.06 5.79
CA GLU A 76 4.32 26.46 6.40
C GLU A 76 5.14 25.67 5.37
N ILE A 77 4.47 24.82 4.57
CA ILE A 77 5.11 24.07 3.48
C ILE A 77 5.75 25.02 2.45
N ALA A 78 5.07 26.10 2.07
CA ALA A 78 5.58 27.06 1.09
C ALA A 78 6.89 27.73 1.52
N LYS A 79 7.08 27.98 2.84
CA LYS A 79 8.31 28.56 3.39
C LYS A 79 9.54 27.65 3.26
N ILE A 80 9.32 26.33 3.17
CA ILE A 80 10.40 25.34 3.04
C ILE A 80 11.13 25.47 1.70
N LYS A 81 10.44 25.90 0.63
CA LYS A 81 10.99 26.04 -0.73
C LYS A 81 11.64 24.72 -1.19
N ALA A 82 10.90 23.62 -1.11
CA ALA A 82 11.35 22.34 -1.62
C ALA A 82 11.25 22.30 -3.16
N ASP A 83 12.19 21.62 -3.81
CA ASP A 83 12.22 21.47 -5.26
C ASP A 83 11.18 20.46 -5.75
N VAL A 84 10.94 19.43 -4.95
CA VAL A 84 10.11 18.27 -5.30
C VAL A 84 9.43 17.71 -4.06
N PHE A 85 8.25 17.13 -4.22
CA PHE A 85 7.61 16.34 -3.17
C PHE A 85 7.69 14.86 -3.52
N VAL A 86 7.74 14.02 -2.49
CA VAL A 86 7.73 12.57 -2.59
C VAL A 86 6.59 12.02 -1.76
N VAL A 87 5.74 11.20 -2.35
CA VAL A 87 4.59 10.55 -1.69
C VAL A 87 4.76 9.04 -1.72
N VAL A 88 4.65 8.40 -0.58
CA VAL A 88 4.63 6.94 -0.45
C VAL A 88 3.54 6.55 0.54
N ALA A 89 2.45 5.97 0.05
CA ALA A 89 1.35 5.43 0.86
C ALA A 89 0.88 6.41 1.97
N TYR A 90 0.65 7.67 1.63
CA TYR A 90 0.27 8.70 2.61
C TYR A 90 -1.20 8.59 3.07
N GLY A 91 -2.08 8.09 2.17
CA GLY A 91 -3.49 7.83 2.47
C GLY A 91 -4.41 9.06 2.48
N LYS A 92 -3.93 10.22 2.03
CA LYS A 92 -4.73 11.44 1.82
C LYS A 92 -4.43 12.01 0.44
N ILE A 93 -5.44 12.59 -0.21
CA ILE A 93 -5.28 13.32 -1.47
C ILE A 93 -4.62 14.66 -1.18
N LEU A 94 -3.55 14.99 -1.89
CA LEU A 94 -2.89 16.28 -1.81
C LEU A 94 -3.69 17.30 -2.64
N PRO A 95 -4.15 18.41 -2.05
CA PRO A 95 -4.88 19.43 -2.79
C PRO A 95 -3.97 20.13 -3.81
N GLU A 96 -4.55 20.62 -4.90
CA GLU A 96 -3.83 21.30 -5.99
C GLU A 96 -2.92 22.43 -5.48
N LYS A 97 -3.43 23.25 -4.53
CA LYS A 97 -2.66 24.32 -3.89
C LYS A 97 -1.36 23.82 -3.23
N LEU A 98 -1.35 22.59 -2.75
CA LEU A 98 -0.15 21.98 -2.16
C LEU A 98 0.75 21.41 -3.28
N LEU A 99 0.18 20.70 -4.25
CA LEU A 99 0.94 20.13 -5.37
C LEU A 99 1.72 21.20 -6.15
N SER A 100 1.13 22.39 -6.32
CA SER A 100 1.74 23.52 -7.06
C SER A 100 2.94 24.15 -6.35
N LEU A 101 3.20 23.84 -5.07
CA LEU A 101 4.34 24.37 -4.33
C LEU A 101 5.68 23.72 -4.70
N ALA A 102 5.67 22.56 -5.35
CA ALA A 102 6.88 21.85 -5.77
C ALA A 102 7.17 22.12 -7.25
N PRO A 103 8.19 22.92 -7.61
CA PRO A 103 8.51 23.27 -9.00
C PRO A 103 8.81 22.07 -9.90
N ARG A 104 9.35 20.99 -9.33
CA ARG A 104 9.60 19.71 -10.00
C ARG A 104 8.46 18.71 -9.84
N GLY A 105 7.29 19.16 -9.35
CA GLY A 105 6.12 18.32 -9.12
C GLY A 105 6.25 17.39 -7.94
N THR A 106 5.35 16.41 -7.89
CA THR A 106 5.24 15.46 -6.77
C THR A 106 5.36 14.04 -7.32
N LEU A 107 6.40 13.31 -6.88
CA LEU A 107 6.58 11.90 -7.20
C LEU A 107 5.72 11.04 -6.28
N ASN A 108 5.08 10.04 -6.84
CA ASN A 108 4.38 9.01 -6.08
C ASN A 108 4.95 7.62 -6.42
N MET A 109 5.25 6.83 -5.39
CA MET A 109 5.54 5.41 -5.55
C MET A 109 4.23 4.64 -5.44
N HIS A 110 3.75 4.13 -6.56
CA HIS A 110 2.52 3.35 -6.66
C HIS A 110 2.85 1.87 -6.85
N PRO A 111 2.38 0.97 -5.95
CA PRO A 111 2.76 -0.45 -5.99
C PRO A 111 1.94 -1.25 -7.01
N SER A 112 1.97 -0.83 -8.27
CA SER A 112 1.51 -1.59 -9.44
C SER A 112 2.25 -1.13 -10.71
N LEU A 113 2.14 -1.91 -11.79
CA LEU A 113 2.56 -1.50 -13.13
C LEU A 113 1.43 -0.68 -13.77
N LEU A 114 1.46 0.64 -13.56
CA LEU A 114 0.50 1.58 -14.18
C LEU A 114 0.53 1.47 -15.72
N PRO A 115 -0.60 1.61 -16.39
CA PRO A 115 -1.89 2.13 -15.92
C PRO A 115 -2.80 1.10 -15.23
N LYS A 116 -2.30 -0.10 -14.94
CA LYS A 116 -3.09 -1.13 -14.24
C LYS A 116 -3.17 -0.85 -12.74
N HIS A 117 -4.32 -1.22 -12.14
CA HIS A 117 -4.57 -1.16 -10.69
C HIS A 117 -4.41 0.25 -10.10
N ARG A 118 -4.89 1.31 -10.79
CA ARG A 118 -5.03 2.64 -10.19
C ARG A 118 -5.97 2.56 -8.99
N GLY A 119 -5.70 3.33 -7.93
CA GLY A 119 -6.59 3.39 -6.77
C GLY A 119 -5.98 2.92 -5.46
N PRO A 120 -6.82 2.73 -4.42
CA PRO A 120 -6.35 2.62 -3.04
C PRO A 120 -5.88 1.23 -2.60
N SER A 121 -6.06 0.17 -3.40
CA SER A 121 -5.73 -1.21 -3.02
C SER A 121 -5.03 -1.98 -4.16
N PRO A 122 -3.94 -1.45 -4.73
CA PRO A 122 -3.28 -2.06 -5.88
C PRO A 122 -2.62 -3.40 -5.57
N ILE A 123 -2.14 -3.61 -4.35
CA ILE A 123 -1.45 -4.84 -3.94
C ILE A 123 -2.41 -6.02 -3.94
N GLU A 124 -3.52 -5.88 -3.23
CA GLU A 124 -4.56 -6.91 -3.16
C GLU A 124 -5.21 -7.15 -4.53
N SER A 125 -5.38 -6.09 -5.32
CA SER A 125 -5.92 -6.20 -6.67
C SER A 125 -5.02 -7.03 -7.60
N GLN A 126 -3.70 -6.89 -7.50
CA GLN A 126 -2.76 -7.74 -8.25
C GLN A 126 -2.91 -9.20 -7.84
N VAL A 127 -2.96 -9.52 -6.55
CA VAL A 127 -3.15 -10.91 -6.07
C VAL A 127 -4.48 -11.49 -6.55
N LEU A 128 -5.55 -10.69 -6.60
CA LEU A 128 -6.87 -11.13 -7.04
C LEU A 128 -6.94 -11.43 -8.54
N ILE A 129 -6.25 -10.64 -9.38
CA ILE A 129 -6.56 -10.57 -10.82
C ILE A 129 -5.40 -11.05 -11.69
N GLU A 130 -4.13 -10.74 -11.33
CA GLU A 130 -3.01 -11.05 -12.21
C GLU A 130 -2.71 -12.55 -12.24
N GLU A 131 -2.62 -13.10 -13.44
CA GLU A 131 -2.34 -14.52 -13.64
C GLU A 131 -0.85 -14.84 -13.58
N SER A 132 0.00 -13.84 -13.84
CA SER A 132 1.45 -14.00 -13.90
C SER A 132 2.17 -12.90 -13.11
N VAL A 133 3.27 -13.25 -12.47
CA VAL A 133 4.20 -12.31 -11.82
C VAL A 133 4.76 -11.27 -12.80
N GLU A 134 4.77 -11.56 -14.09
CA GLU A 134 5.21 -10.62 -15.14
C GLU A 134 4.38 -9.33 -15.21
N HIS A 135 3.15 -9.35 -14.68
CA HIS A 135 2.24 -8.21 -14.60
C HIS A 135 2.28 -7.50 -13.25
N VAL A 136 3.13 -7.95 -12.35
CA VAL A 136 3.25 -7.44 -10.98
C VAL A 136 4.47 -6.57 -10.83
N GLY A 137 4.31 -5.40 -10.20
CA GLY A 137 5.45 -4.49 -10.00
C GLY A 137 5.08 -3.15 -9.38
N VAL A 138 5.96 -2.17 -9.59
CA VAL A 138 5.87 -0.83 -9.01
C VAL A 138 6.11 0.23 -10.07
N SER A 139 5.44 1.35 -9.94
CA SER A 139 5.64 2.57 -10.75
C SER A 139 6.07 3.73 -9.86
N VAL A 140 7.01 4.54 -10.34
CA VAL A 140 7.23 5.90 -9.85
C VAL A 140 6.66 6.85 -10.90
N MET A 141 5.72 7.69 -10.49
CA MET A 141 4.96 8.58 -11.37
C MET A 141 4.88 9.99 -10.79
N LEU A 142 4.49 10.96 -11.59
CA LEU A 142 4.12 12.30 -11.15
C LEU A 142 2.64 12.33 -10.80
N LEU A 143 2.29 12.95 -9.68
CA LEU A 143 0.89 13.18 -9.33
C LEU A 143 0.31 14.33 -10.14
N ASP A 144 -0.92 14.16 -10.56
CA ASP A 144 -1.82 15.21 -11.06
C ASP A 144 -3.09 15.27 -10.18
N GLN A 145 -4.17 15.84 -10.69
CA GLN A 145 -5.44 15.99 -9.96
C GLN A 145 -6.29 14.70 -9.94
N GLU A 146 -6.02 13.77 -10.88
CA GLU A 146 -6.75 12.51 -10.98
C GLU A 146 -5.99 11.38 -10.28
N MET A 147 -6.74 10.37 -9.85
CA MET A 147 -6.16 9.26 -9.09
C MET A 147 -5.23 8.40 -9.94
N ASP A 148 -3.93 8.40 -9.59
CA ASP A 148 -2.87 7.59 -10.21
C ASP A 148 -2.82 7.72 -11.75
N HIS A 149 -3.21 8.88 -12.25
CA HIS A 149 -3.39 9.17 -13.67
C HIS A 149 -2.14 9.79 -14.34
N GLY A 150 -1.35 10.50 -13.57
CA GLY A 150 -0.22 11.28 -14.08
C GLY A 150 0.88 10.44 -14.77
N PRO A 151 1.85 11.09 -15.43
CA PRO A 151 2.83 10.40 -16.26
C PRO A 151 3.81 9.57 -15.43
N ILE A 152 4.25 8.44 -16.00
CA ILE A 152 5.19 7.50 -15.39
C ILE A 152 6.62 7.98 -15.63
N LEU A 153 7.44 7.93 -14.58
CA LEU A 153 8.89 8.19 -14.66
C LEU A 153 9.68 6.91 -14.85
N LYS A 154 9.41 5.89 -14.03
CA LYS A 154 10.02 4.56 -14.13
C LYS A 154 9.08 3.48 -13.60
N GLN A 155 9.30 2.25 -14.07
CA GLN A 155 8.63 1.04 -13.59
C GLN A 155 9.63 -0.08 -13.36
N LYS A 156 9.32 -0.96 -12.42
CA LYS A 156 10.12 -2.17 -12.15
C LYS A 156 9.19 -3.32 -11.79
N LYS A 157 9.37 -4.47 -12.44
CA LYS A 157 8.64 -5.70 -12.10
C LYS A 157 9.09 -6.23 -10.75
N ALA A 158 8.17 -6.89 -10.05
CA ALA A 158 8.48 -7.64 -8.84
C ALA A 158 9.34 -8.87 -9.16
N VAL A 159 10.21 -9.22 -8.23
CA VAL A 159 10.96 -10.49 -8.28
C VAL A 159 10.43 -11.38 -7.17
N LEU A 160 9.69 -12.41 -7.56
CA LEU A 160 9.09 -13.40 -6.66
C LEU A 160 9.43 -14.79 -7.16
N SER A 161 9.64 -15.73 -6.23
CA SER A 161 9.96 -17.13 -6.55
C SER A 161 8.73 -17.95 -6.95
N GLU A 162 7.54 -17.49 -6.56
CA GLU A 162 6.26 -18.15 -6.83
C GLU A 162 5.14 -17.13 -7.02
N TRP A 163 4.04 -17.56 -7.64
CA TRP A 163 2.84 -16.75 -7.85
C TRP A 163 1.60 -17.63 -7.93
N PRO A 164 0.45 -17.25 -7.31
CA PRO A 164 0.27 -16.06 -6.46
C PRO A 164 0.86 -16.25 -5.05
N VAL A 165 1.12 -15.13 -4.37
CA VAL A 165 1.58 -15.09 -2.97
C VAL A 165 0.59 -14.32 -2.08
N PRO A 166 0.63 -14.49 -0.74
CA PRO A 166 -0.12 -13.64 0.17
C PRO A 166 0.16 -12.15 -0.03
N ALA A 167 -0.85 -11.30 0.14
CA ALA A 167 -0.70 -9.85 -0.04
C ALA A 167 0.35 -9.26 0.91
N SER A 168 0.54 -9.82 2.11
CA SER A 168 1.62 -9.45 3.04
C SER A 168 3.00 -9.68 2.43
N VAL A 169 3.22 -10.81 1.77
CA VAL A 169 4.49 -11.13 1.09
C VAL A 169 4.71 -10.18 -0.10
N LEU A 170 3.65 -9.93 -0.87
CA LEU A 170 3.71 -9.00 -1.99
C LEU A 170 3.96 -7.56 -1.52
N TYR A 171 3.35 -7.13 -0.42
CA TYR A 171 3.57 -5.82 0.20
C TYR A 171 5.06 -5.58 0.51
N ASP A 172 5.71 -6.56 1.11
CA ASP A 172 7.13 -6.48 1.45
C ASP A 172 8.02 -6.44 0.19
N ALA A 173 7.71 -7.29 -0.80
CA ALA A 173 8.45 -7.35 -2.06
C ALA A 173 8.33 -6.04 -2.85
N LEU A 174 7.10 -5.51 -3.02
CA LEU A 174 6.87 -4.24 -3.72
C LEU A 174 7.40 -3.06 -2.92
N GLY A 175 7.37 -3.13 -1.59
CA GLY A 175 7.96 -2.13 -0.71
C GLY A 175 9.46 -1.96 -0.96
N ARG A 176 10.21 -3.05 -0.97
CA ARG A 176 11.65 -3.04 -1.28
C ARG A 176 11.93 -2.58 -2.70
N THR A 177 11.25 -3.19 -3.68
CA THR A 177 11.42 -2.84 -5.10
C THR A 177 11.11 -1.37 -5.36
N GLY A 178 10.02 -0.86 -4.78
CA GLY A 178 9.60 0.53 -4.95
C GLY A 178 10.50 1.53 -4.25
N ALA A 179 11.00 1.20 -3.06
CA ALA A 179 11.95 2.03 -2.33
C ALA A 179 13.27 2.22 -3.12
N GLU A 180 13.80 1.13 -3.68
CA GLU A 180 14.98 1.18 -4.56
C GLU A 180 14.70 2.00 -5.82
N LEU A 181 13.57 1.71 -6.49
CA LEU A 181 13.18 2.40 -7.72
C LEU A 181 13.00 3.92 -7.49
N LEU A 182 12.36 4.30 -6.39
CA LEU A 182 12.20 5.70 -6.01
C LEU A 182 13.54 6.38 -5.78
N ALA A 183 14.43 5.72 -5.02
CA ALA A 183 15.77 6.24 -4.73
C ALA A 183 16.67 6.35 -5.98
N GLU A 184 16.42 5.54 -7.01
CA GLU A 184 17.04 5.67 -8.32
C GLU A 184 16.44 6.77 -9.18
N THR A 185 15.10 6.93 -9.11
CA THR A 185 14.35 7.82 -9.99
C THR A 185 14.44 9.28 -9.57
N LEU A 186 14.40 9.54 -8.26
CA LEU A 186 14.33 10.91 -7.73
C LEU A 186 15.47 11.81 -8.19
N PRO A 187 16.77 11.44 -8.06
CA PRO A 187 17.86 12.28 -8.53
C PRO A 187 17.83 12.48 -10.05
N LEU A 188 17.51 11.45 -10.84
CA LEU A 188 17.42 11.54 -12.30
C LEU A 188 16.30 12.48 -12.75
N TRP A 189 15.19 12.51 -12.03
CA TRP A 189 14.10 13.44 -12.30
C TRP A 189 14.48 14.88 -11.99
N VAL A 190 15.12 15.12 -10.85
CA VAL A 190 15.51 16.48 -10.46
C VAL A 190 16.61 17.02 -11.36
N SER A 191 17.58 16.20 -11.80
CA SER A 191 18.60 16.61 -12.77
C SER A 191 18.07 16.83 -14.18
N GLY A 192 16.89 16.26 -14.52
CA GLY A 192 16.34 16.31 -15.88
C GLY A 192 16.86 15.21 -16.80
N ASP A 193 17.49 14.16 -16.25
CA ASP A 193 18.05 13.05 -17.01
C ASP A 193 17.00 12.01 -17.44
N ILE A 194 15.77 12.13 -16.97
CA ILE A 194 14.62 11.31 -17.40
C ILE A 194 13.45 12.18 -17.80
N SER A 195 12.68 11.70 -18.79
CA SER A 195 11.45 12.32 -19.25
C SER A 195 10.24 11.52 -18.80
N PRO A 196 9.13 12.19 -18.44
CA PRO A 196 7.90 11.51 -18.07
C PRO A 196 7.22 10.91 -19.30
N ALA A 197 6.70 9.69 -19.18
CA ALA A 197 5.93 9.01 -20.22
C ALA A 197 4.43 9.04 -19.86
N ALA A 198 3.61 9.53 -20.78
CA ALA A 198 2.15 9.51 -20.60
C ALA A 198 1.66 8.06 -20.47
N GLN A 199 0.68 7.85 -19.59
CA GLN A 199 0.00 6.56 -19.48
C GLN A 199 -0.94 6.32 -20.66
N ASP A 200 -1.08 5.09 -21.13
CA ASP A 200 -2.17 4.71 -22.02
C ASP A 200 -3.48 4.55 -21.23
N HIS A 201 -4.27 5.61 -21.17
CA HIS A 201 -5.50 5.62 -20.37
C HIS A 201 -6.57 4.64 -20.87
N SER A 202 -6.48 4.19 -22.14
CA SER A 202 -7.42 3.21 -22.70
C SER A 202 -7.27 1.81 -22.09
N THR A 203 -6.09 1.51 -21.54
CA THR A 203 -5.77 0.24 -20.89
C THR A 203 -5.81 0.29 -19.36
N ALA A 204 -6.20 1.44 -18.79
CA ALA A 204 -6.23 1.62 -17.35
C ALA A 204 -7.27 0.70 -16.67
N THR A 205 -6.88 0.14 -15.52
CA THR A 205 -7.81 -0.55 -14.63
C THR A 205 -7.78 0.09 -13.25
N TYR A 206 -8.88 -0.07 -12.50
CA TYR A 206 -9.06 0.59 -11.21
C TYR A 206 -9.36 -0.44 -10.12
N CYS A 207 -8.76 -0.26 -8.95
CA CYS A 207 -9.09 -1.00 -7.75
C CYS A 207 -9.89 -0.15 -6.77
N ALA A 208 -10.91 -0.75 -6.17
CA ALA A 208 -11.71 -0.09 -5.14
C ALA A 208 -11.04 -0.20 -3.77
N LYS A 209 -11.47 0.65 -2.83
CA LYS A 209 -11.09 0.50 -1.42
C LYS A 209 -11.74 -0.77 -0.87
N ILE A 210 -10.91 -1.63 -0.28
CA ILE A 210 -11.36 -2.87 0.35
C ILE A 210 -12.30 -2.55 1.52
N LYS A 211 -13.34 -3.39 1.67
CA LYS A 211 -14.32 -3.32 2.75
C LYS A 211 -14.28 -4.62 3.55
N LYS A 212 -14.87 -4.61 4.74
CA LYS A 212 -14.92 -5.78 5.61
C LYS A 212 -15.67 -6.95 4.95
N GLU A 213 -16.67 -6.63 4.16
CA GLU A 213 -17.55 -7.57 3.47
C GLU A 213 -16.84 -8.32 2.34
N ASP A 214 -15.79 -7.74 1.74
CA ASP A 214 -15.01 -8.35 0.65
C ASP A 214 -14.31 -9.64 1.11
N GLY A 215 -14.06 -9.78 2.42
CA GLY A 215 -13.53 -11.01 3.01
C GLY A 215 -14.53 -12.17 3.12
N LEU A 216 -15.82 -11.94 2.83
CA LEU A 216 -16.81 -13.03 2.82
C LEU A 216 -16.59 -13.95 1.62
N LEU A 217 -16.41 -15.24 1.90
CA LEU A 217 -16.35 -16.28 0.88
C LEU A 217 -17.68 -17.03 0.80
N ASN A 218 -18.13 -17.25 -0.43
CA ASN A 218 -19.07 -18.32 -0.72
C ASN A 218 -18.22 -19.55 -1.08
N LEU A 219 -18.27 -20.59 -0.25
CA LEU A 219 -17.45 -21.80 -0.44
C LEU A 219 -17.84 -22.62 -1.67
N LEU A 220 -18.97 -22.29 -2.31
CA LEU A 220 -19.44 -22.91 -3.58
C LEU A 220 -18.90 -22.19 -4.81
N ASP A 221 -18.25 -21.03 -4.64
CA ASP A 221 -17.61 -20.32 -5.74
C ASP A 221 -16.37 -21.08 -6.24
N ASP A 222 -15.84 -20.67 -7.38
CA ASP A 222 -14.63 -21.25 -7.97
C ASP A 222 -13.47 -21.30 -6.96
N ALA A 223 -12.81 -22.46 -6.88
CA ALA A 223 -11.75 -22.74 -5.92
C ALA A 223 -10.56 -21.78 -6.04
N THR A 224 -10.16 -21.45 -7.27
CA THR A 224 -9.08 -20.51 -7.53
C THR A 224 -9.45 -19.09 -7.08
N THR A 225 -10.69 -18.67 -7.33
CA THR A 225 -11.22 -17.38 -6.87
C THR A 225 -11.20 -17.28 -5.34
N ASN A 226 -11.67 -18.32 -4.63
CA ASN A 226 -11.64 -18.36 -3.18
C ASN A 226 -10.21 -18.35 -2.63
N TYR A 227 -9.30 -19.10 -3.26
CA TYR A 227 -7.89 -19.12 -2.86
C TYR A 227 -7.20 -17.77 -3.08
N ARG A 228 -7.45 -17.11 -4.21
CA ARG A 228 -6.92 -15.76 -4.47
C ARG A 228 -7.44 -14.73 -3.46
N LYS A 229 -8.72 -14.77 -3.10
CA LYS A 229 -9.27 -13.93 -2.02
C LYS A 229 -8.61 -14.24 -0.68
N PHE A 230 -8.37 -15.52 -0.37
CA PHE A 230 -7.66 -15.92 0.85
C PHE A 230 -6.26 -15.31 0.94
N LEU A 231 -5.51 -15.32 -0.16
CA LEU A 231 -4.18 -14.71 -0.25
C LEU A 231 -4.24 -13.17 -0.24
N ALA A 232 -5.16 -12.58 -1.01
CA ALA A 232 -5.27 -11.13 -1.13
C ALA A 232 -5.69 -10.43 0.18
N TYR A 233 -6.45 -11.10 1.00
CA TYR A 233 -7.01 -10.54 2.23
C TYR A 233 -6.37 -11.10 3.52
N ASP A 234 -5.16 -11.65 3.43
CA ASP A 234 -4.45 -12.25 4.56
C ASP A 234 -4.18 -11.27 5.71
N MET A 235 -3.93 -9.99 5.41
CA MET A 235 -3.75 -8.94 6.39
C MET A 235 -5.09 -8.38 6.87
N TRP A 236 -5.91 -7.92 5.95
CA TRP A 236 -7.23 -7.32 6.20
C TRP A 236 -8.10 -7.40 4.94
N PRO A 237 -9.40 -7.71 5.06
CA PRO A 237 -10.18 -7.94 6.31
C PRO A 237 -10.08 -9.35 6.86
N ARG A 238 -9.26 -10.23 6.28
CA ARG A 238 -9.20 -11.68 6.43
C ARG A 238 -10.44 -12.36 5.85
N THR A 239 -10.26 -13.51 5.24
CA THR A 239 -11.39 -14.25 4.67
C THR A 239 -12.16 -15.03 5.72
N TYR A 240 -13.46 -15.11 5.51
CA TYR A 240 -14.38 -15.82 6.39
C TYR A 240 -15.59 -16.33 5.61
N PHE A 241 -16.27 -17.31 6.18
CA PHE A 241 -17.59 -17.74 5.73
C PHE A 241 -18.58 -17.67 6.90
N MET A 242 -19.88 -17.71 6.58
CA MET A 242 -20.93 -17.76 7.60
C MET A 242 -21.34 -19.20 7.81
N HIS A 243 -21.49 -19.60 9.08
CA HIS A 243 -21.97 -20.92 9.49
C HIS A 243 -23.04 -20.76 10.56
N GLU A 244 -24.05 -21.61 10.51
CA GLU A 244 -25.16 -21.55 11.48
C GLU A 244 -24.78 -22.34 12.75
N VAL A 245 -24.77 -21.66 13.88
CA VAL A 245 -24.52 -22.26 15.19
C VAL A 245 -25.72 -21.99 16.09
N GLY A 246 -26.43 -23.02 16.48
CA GLY A 246 -27.64 -22.89 17.33
C GLY A 246 -28.72 -21.99 16.72
N GLY A 247 -28.94 -22.06 15.42
CA GLY A 247 -29.94 -21.26 14.70
C GLY A 247 -29.53 -19.79 14.44
N LYS A 248 -28.27 -19.41 14.67
CA LYS A 248 -27.76 -18.05 14.43
C LYS A 248 -26.56 -18.06 13.49
N PRO A 249 -26.50 -17.15 12.52
CA PRO A 249 -25.33 -17.02 11.65
C PRO A 249 -24.12 -16.56 12.47
N SER A 250 -23.03 -17.34 12.41
CA SER A 250 -21.77 -17.09 13.08
C SER A 250 -20.64 -16.97 12.07
N ARG A 251 -19.74 -16.04 12.29
CA ARG A 251 -18.57 -15.80 11.42
C ARG A 251 -17.46 -16.82 11.75
N VAL A 252 -16.96 -17.48 10.70
CA VAL A 252 -15.82 -18.41 10.81
C VAL A 252 -14.69 -17.88 9.95
N ILE A 253 -13.61 -17.41 10.58
CA ILE A 253 -12.43 -16.87 9.89
C ILE A 253 -11.56 -18.04 9.45
N ILE A 254 -11.11 -18.03 8.19
CA ILE A 254 -10.16 -19.00 7.65
C ILE A 254 -8.74 -18.49 7.97
N THR A 255 -7.93 -19.34 8.59
CA THR A 255 -6.56 -18.99 8.98
C THR A 255 -5.50 -19.75 8.22
N GLU A 256 -5.86 -20.92 7.68
CA GLU A 256 -5.00 -21.71 6.83
C GLU A 256 -5.83 -22.41 5.77
N ALA A 257 -5.41 -22.26 4.50
CA ALA A 257 -6.02 -22.92 3.36
C ALA A 257 -4.98 -23.15 2.26
N ALA A 258 -5.26 -24.06 1.34
CA ALA A 258 -4.45 -24.35 0.17
C ALA A 258 -5.33 -24.58 -1.06
N LEU A 259 -4.74 -24.46 -2.25
CA LEU A 259 -5.31 -24.93 -3.49
C LEU A 259 -4.62 -26.26 -3.84
N GLU A 260 -5.30 -27.39 -3.63
CA GLU A 260 -4.77 -28.73 -3.86
C GLU A 260 -5.57 -29.39 -4.99
N ASP A 261 -4.91 -29.76 -6.06
CA ASP A 261 -5.53 -30.38 -7.26
C ASP A 261 -6.76 -29.62 -7.79
N GLY A 262 -6.71 -28.26 -7.73
CA GLY A 262 -7.81 -27.40 -8.16
C GLY A 262 -8.96 -27.26 -7.15
N VAL A 263 -8.80 -27.78 -5.93
CA VAL A 263 -9.77 -27.68 -4.84
C VAL A 263 -9.28 -26.70 -3.78
N PHE A 264 -10.16 -25.79 -3.33
CA PHE A 264 -9.87 -24.91 -2.19
C PHE A 264 -10.05 -25.68 -0.87
N VAL A 265 -8.94 -26.07 -0.25
CA VAL A 265 -8.91 -26.87 0.97
C VAL A 265 -8.68 -25.98 2.18
N ILE A 266 -9.70 -25.85 3.03
CA ILE A 266 -9.59 -25.16 4.33
C ILE A 266 -8.93 -26.12 5.34
N LYS A 267 -7.87 -25.66 6.02
CA LYS A 267 -7.13 -26.46 7.00
C LYS A 267 -7.42 -26.03 8.43
N LYS A 268 -7.44 -24.70 8.68
CA LYS A 268 -7.69 -24.15 10.02
C LYS A 268 -8.66 -22.96 9.97
N VAL A 269 -9.40 -22.84 11.05
CA VAL A 269 -10.41 -21.76 11.21
C VAL A 269 -10.43 -21.23 12.65
N ILE A 270 -10.96 -20.00 12.78
CA ILE A 270 -11.33 -19.39 14.06
C ILE A 270 -12.82 -19.10 14.02
N PRO A 271 -13.68 -19.93 14.63
CA PRO A 271 -15.08 -19.62 14.83
C PRO A 271 -15.24 -18.45 15.80
N GLU A 272 -16.31 -17.67 15.64
CA GLU A 272 -16.59 -16.53 16.50
C GLU A 272 -16.61 -16.92 17.98
N GLY A 273 -15.85 -16.17 18.80
CA GLY A 273 -15.74 -16.44 20.25
C GLY A 273 -14.91 -17.68 20.63
N ARG A 274 -14.27 -18.37 19.67
CA ARG A 274 -13.44 -19.55 19.93
C ARG A 274 -11.98 -19.30 19.57
N ARG A 275 -11.12 -20.28 19.89
CA ARG A 275 -9.72 -20.32 19.47
C ARG A 275 -9.59 -20.99 18.11
N GLU A 276 -8.44 -20.82 17.48
CA GLU A 276 -8.08 -21.53 16.25
C GLU A 276 -8.15 -23.05 16.45
N MET A 277 -8.69 -23.72 15.44
CA MET A 277 -8.81 -25.18 15.42
C MET A 277 -8.71 -25.72 13.98
N LEU A 278 -8.49 -27.02 13.85
CA LEU A 278 -8.57 -27.71 12.55
C LEU A 278 -9.99 -27.64 12.00
N TYR A 279 -10.11 -27.44 10.70
CA TYR A 279 -11.41 -27.37 10.04
C TYR A 279 -12.26 -28.65 10.21
N GLU A 280 -11.60 -29.82 10.18
CA GLU A 280 -12.29 -31.09 10.46
C GLU A 280 -12.89 -31.17 11.86
N GLN A 281 -12.21 -30.60 12.87
CA GLN A 281 -12.73 -30.54 14.23
C GLN A 281 -13.91 -29.57 14.33
N PHE A 282 -13.85 -28.48 13.58
CA PHE A 282 -14.97 -27.54 13.51
C PHE A 282 -16.21 -28.22 12.94
N LEU A 283 -16.09 -28.96 11.81
CA LEU A 283 -17.22 -29.67 11.18
C LEU A 283 -17.85 -30.75 12.06
N LYS A 284 -17.07 -31.39 12.95
CA LYS A 284 -17.59 -32.39 13.89
C LYS A 284 -18.35 -31.78 15.06
N ASN A 285 -18.12 -30.50 15.37
CA ASN A 285 -18.69 -29.80 16.52
C ASN A 285 -19.64 -28.65 16.11
N ALA A 286 -19.95 -28.58 14.83
CA ALA A 286 -20.78 -27.52 14.22
C ALA A 286 -22.26 -27.93 14.11
#